data_a022907fc5cb2cc43cf4731007679c15
#
_entry.id   a022907fc5cb2cc43cf4731007679c15
#
_cell.length_a   1.000
_cell.length_b   1.000
_cell.length_c   1.000
_cell.angle_alpha   90.00
_cell.angle_beta   90.00
_cell.angle_gamma   90.00
#
_symmetry.space_group_name_H-M   'P 1'
#
loop_
_entity.id
_entity.type
_entity.pdbx_description
1 polymer ?
#
loop_
_entity_poly.entity_id
_entity_poly.type
_entity_poly.pdbx_seq_one_letter_code
_entity_poly.pdbx_strand_id
1 'polypeptide(L)'
;ESVGPDDCVAEILKHGTLSMGFIGLAECLKALIGEHHGESEKAQKLGLEIVGYMRQRMDEKSAQTGLNFTLLATPAEGLSGRFVKIDQQVYGKIPGVTDRDYYTNSFHVPVYYPIAAAKKIQIEGPYHNLTNAGHISYVEMDGDPSHNLKAFEAIIRCMHDSGIGYGSVNHPVDRDPICGYNGIIDNVCPRCGRTEAEHHQRIIIPRMNCCD
;
A
#
# COMPACT_ATOMS: atom_id res chain seq x y z
N GLU A 1 -17.02 16.21 -28.03
CA GLU A 1 -17.51 15.48 -29.20
C GLU A 1 -18.08 14.15 -28.77
N SER A 2 -19.32 13.81 -29.16
CA SER A 2 -19.95 12.54 -28.85
C SER A 2 -19.53 11.51 -29.90
N VAL A 3 -19.08 10.34 -29.46
CA VAL A 3 -18.73 9.22 -30.34
C VAL A 3 -20.03 8.49 -30.73
N GLY A 4 -20.27 8.36 -32.02
CA GLY A 4 -21.38 7.57 -32.55
C GLY A 4 -21.14 6.05 -32.50
N PRO A 5 -22.17 5.23 -32.74
CA PRO A 5 -22.03 3.76 -32.63
C PRO A 5 -21.05 3.15 -33.63
N ASP A 6 -20.77 3.84 -34.76
CA ASP A 6 -19.85 3.36 -35.81
C ASP A 6 -18.49 4.06 -35.78
N ASP A 7 -18.25 4.96 -34.81
CA ASP A 7 -17.00 5.70 -34.72
C ASP A 7 -15.89 4.87 -34.09
N CYS A 8 -14.65 5.12 -34.52
CA CYS A 8 -13.49 4.46 -33.95
C CYS A 8 -13.13 5.07 -32.57
N VAL A 9 -13.04 4.25 -31.54
CA VAL A 9 -12.65 4.68 -30.19
C VAL A 9 -11.15 4.99 -30.04
N ALA A 10 -10.35 4.84 -31.10
CA ALA A 10 -8.90 5.02 -31.04
C ALA A 10 -8.49 6.42 -30.55
N GLU A 11 -9.21 7.47 -30.95
CA GLU A 11 -8.92 8.84 -30.51
C GLU A 11 -9.18 9.03 -29.01
N ILE A 12 -10.20 8.36 -28.45
CA ILE A 12 -10.48 8.38 -27.00
C ILE A 12 -9.39 7.64 -26.25
N LEU A 13 -8.98 6.47 -26.75
CA LEU A 13 -7.94 5.64 -26.12
C LEU A 13 -6.57 6.32 -26.09
N LYS A 14 -6.27 7.22 -27.04
CA LYS A 14 -5.03 8.03 -27.03
C LYS A 14 -4.90 8.91 -25.78
N HIS A 15 -6.02 9.34 -25.22
CA HIS A 15 -6.05 10.16 -24.00
C HIS A 15 -6.20 9.34 -22.72
N GLY A 16 -6.38 8.03 -22.84
CA GLY A 16 -6.48 7.10 -21.71
C GLY A 16 -5.11 6.66 -21.20
N THR A 17 -5.10 6.11 -19.99
CA THR A 17 -3.92 5.51 -19.37
C THR A 17 -4.14 4.02 -19.21
N LEU A 18 -3.18 3.23 -19.69
CA LEU A 18 -3.15 1.77 -19.56
C LEU A 18 -2.17 1.42 -18.44
N SER A 19 -2.67 1.21 -17.24
CA SER A 19 -1.83 0.94 -16.07
C SER A 19 -1.64 -0.54 -15.83
N MET A 20 -0.39 -0.98 -15.67
CA MET A 20 -0.06 -2.27 -15.10
C MET A 20 0.12 -2.10 -13.59
N GLY A 21 -0.69 -2.81 -12.81
CA GLY A 21 -0.56 -2.83 -11.35
C GLY A 21 0.16 -4.08 -10.86
N PHE A 22 0.79 -3.99 -9.68
CA PHE A 22 1.38 -5.14 -9.00
C PHE A 22 1.08 -5.13 -7.51
N ILE A 23 1.06 -6.33 -6.92
CA ILE A 23 0.95 -6.60 -5.49
C ILE A 23 1.93 -7.71 -5.11
N GLY A 24 2.21 -7.88 -3.84
CA GLY A 24 2.96 -9.03 -3.34
C GLY A 24 4.45 -9.01 -3.67
N LEU A 25 5.09 -7.83 -3.78
CA LEU A 25 6.54 -7.79 -4.00
C LEU A 25 7.30 -8.49 -2.86
N ALA A 26 6.86 -8.31 -1.61
CA ALA A 26 7.48 -8.96 -0.46
C ALA A 26 7.42 -10.50 -0.56
N GLU A 27 6.26 -11.04 -0.88
CA GLU A 27 6.03 -12.48 -1.02
C GLU A 27 6.75 -13.02 -2.26
N CYS A 28 6.80 -12.27 -3.35
CA CYS A 28 7.59 -12.61 -4.54
C CYS A 28 9.08 -12.78 -4.19
N LEU A 29 9.66 -11.83 -3.47
CA LEU A 29 11.05 -11.90 -3.02
C LEU A 29 11.28 -13.06 -2.06
N LYS A 30 10.34 -13.31 -1.13
CA LYS A 30 10.37 -14.50 -0.27
C LYS A 30 10.39 -15.80 -1.07
N ALA A 31 9.58 -15.92 -2.10
CA ALA A 31 9.55 -17.09 -2.97
C ALA A 31 10.85 -17.27 -3.77
N LEU A 32 11.47 -16.17 -4.23
CA LEU A 32 12.66 -16.21 -5.07
C LEU A 32 13.95 -16.46 -4.30
N ILE A 33 14.12 -15.80 -3.14
CA ILE A 33 15.40 -15.79 -2.41
C ILE A 33 15.29 -16.03 -0.91
N GLY A 34 14.09 -16.31 -0.39
CA GLY A 34 13.84 -16.59 1.03
C GLY A 34 13.72 -15.37 1.93
N GLU A 35 13.93 -14.15 1.43
CA GLU A 35 13.91 -12.90 2.18
C GLU A 35 13.13 -11.83 1.42
N HIS A 36 12.42 -10.93 2.12
CA HIS A 36 11.80 -9.77 1.50
C HIS A 36 12.66 -8.51 1.69
N HIS A 37 12.33 -7.46 0.94
CA HIS A 37 13.09 -6.21 0.87
C HIS A 37 13.21 -5.43 2.20
N GLY A 38 12.38 -5.73 3.19
CA GLY A 38 12.53 -5.21 4.56
C GLY A 38 13.59 -5.94 5.38
N GLU A 39 13.98 -7.17 4.99
CA GLU A 39 14.90 -8.04 5.75
C GLU A 39 16.36 -7.88 5.33
N SER A 40 16.64 -7.66 4.03
CA SER A 40 18.02 -7.54 3.55
C SER A 40 18.19 -6.57 2.39
N GLU A 41 19.41 -6.01 2.29
CA GLU A 41 19.79 -5.14 1.16
C GLU A 41 19.80 -5.89 -0.17
N LYS A 42 20.13 -7.19 -0.15
CA LYS A 42 20.09 -8.05 -1.33
C LYS A 42 18.66 -8.15 -1.88
N ALA A 43 17.68 -8.38 -1.00
CA ALA A 43 16.28 -8.43 -1.38
C ALA A 43 15.77 -7.06 -1.83
N GLN A 44 16.17 -5.98 -1.18
CA GLN A 44 15.85 -4.62 -1.59
C GLN A 44 16.36 -4.34 -3.01
N LYS A 45 17.61 -4.68 -3.30
CA LYS A 45 18.20 -4.50 -4.63
C LYS A 45 17.43 -5.29 -5.70
N LEU A 46 17.14 -6.56 -5.44
CA LEU A 46 16.35 -7.39 -6.37
C LEU A 46 14.94 -6.83 -6.57
N GLY A 47 14.28 -6.35 -5.51
CA GLY A 47 12.97 -5.71 -5.60
C GLY A 47 13.00 -4.47 -6.50
N LEU A 48 14.00 -3.62 -6.37
CA LEU A 48 14.19 -2.45 -7.23
C LEU A 48 14.49 -2.85 -8.68
N GLU A 49 15.25 -3.91 -8.92
CA GLU A 49 15.51 -4.45 -10.26
C GLU A 49 14.21 -4.95 -10.92
N ILE A 50 13.39 -5.71 -10.19
CA ILE A 50 12.10 -6.23 -10.69
C ILE A 50 11.16 -5.07 -11.06
N VAL A 51 10.93 -4.15 -10.12
CA VAL A 51 10.00 -3.02 -10.36
C VAL A 51 10.55 -2.06 -11.41
N GLY A 52 11.86 -1.83 -11.43
CA GLY A 52 12.54 -1.04 -12.46
C GLY A 52 12.39 -1.64 -13.85
N TYR A 53 12.52 -2.97 -13.97
CA TYR A 53 12.28 -3.67 -15.23
C TYR A 53 10.82 -3.55 -15.68
N MET A 54 9.86 -3.71 -14.76
CA MET A 54 8.45 -3.51 -15.08
C MET A 54 8.20 -2.09 -15.60
N ARG A 55 8.79 -1.07 -14.95
CA ARG A 55 8.68 0.32 -15.40
C ARG A 55 9.28 0.51 -16.79
N GLN A 56 10.48 0.02 -17.04
CA GLN A 56 11.11 0.08 -18.35
C GLN A 56 10.23 -0.54 -19.44
N ARG A 57 9.59 -1.69 -19.18
CA ARG A 57 8.69 -2.33 -20.14
C ARG A 57 7.46 -1.47 -20.47
N MET A 58 6.94 -0.73 -19.48
CA MET A 58 5.83 0.22 -19.73
C MET A 58 6.28 1.40 -20.60
N ASP A 59 7.44 1.97 -20.30
CA ASP A 59 8.01 3.09 -21.08
C ASP A 59 8.31 2.67 -22.53
N GLU A 60 8.89 1.48 -22.74
CA GLU A 60 9.13 0.90 -24.07
C GLU A 60 7.81 0.69 -24.84
N LYS A 61 6.77 0.19 -24.14
CA LYS A 61 5.46 -0.04 -24.76
C LYS A 61 4.79 1.27 -25.14
N SER A 62 4.90 2.31 -24.32
CA SER A 62 4.45 3.65 -24.65
C SER A 62 5.12 4.19 -25.92
N ALA A 63 6.45 4.07 -26.00
CA ALA A 63 7.22 4.50 -27.15
C ALA A 63 6.86 3.75 -28.44
N GLN A 64 6.58 2.44 -28.35
CA GLN A 64 6.22 1.60 -29.50
C GLN A 64 4.82 1.87 -30.05
N THR A 65 3.87 2.19 -29.18
CA THR A 65 2.44 2.25 -29.52
C THR A 65 1.89 3.67 -29.62
N GLY A 66 2.58 4.66 -29.05
CA GLY A 66 2.06 6.02 -28.87
C GLY A 66 0.93 6.12 -27.84
N LEU A 67 0.65 5.05 -27.08
CA LEU A 67 -0.32 5.03 -25.99
C LEU A 67 0.39 5.26 -24.64
N ASN A 68 -0.36 5.72 -23.64
CA ASN A 68 0.18 6.01 -22.32
C ASN A 68 0.13 4.74 -21.44
N PHE A 69 1.22 3.96 -21.43
CA PHE A 69 1.40 2.83 -20.51
C PHE A 69 2.12 3.29 -19.25
N THR A 70 1.65 2.84 -18.09
CA THR A 70 2.17 3.27 -16.79
C THR A 70 2.26 2.09 -15.81
N LEU A 71 3.09 2.25 -14.76
CA LEU A 71 3.20 1.28 -13.67
C LEU A 71 2.55 1.83 -12.41
N LEU A 72 1.64 1.05 -11.83
CA LEU A 72 0.87 1.39 -10.63
C LEU A 72 1.30 0.51 -9.44
N ALA A 73 1.67 1.15 -8.35
CA ALA A 73 1.74 0.48 -7.04
C ALA A 73 0.31 0.28 -6.52
N THR A 74 -0.28 -0.88 -6.83
CA THR A 74 -1.73 -1.10 -6.64
C THR A 74 -2.13 -1.12 -5.17
N PRO A 75 -3.08 -0.29 -4.74
CA PRO A 75 -3.74 -0.41 -3.44
C PRO A 75 -4.83 -1.49 -3.54
N ALA A 76 -4.41 -2.76 -3.50
CA ALA A 76 -5.28 -3.89 -3.80
C ALA A 76 -6.02 -4.38 -2.55
N GLU A 77 -7.11 -3.77 -2.19
CA GLU A 77 -7.93 -4.15 -1.04
C GLU A 77 -8.41 -5.62 -1.13
N GLY A 78 -9.55 -5.91 -1.72
CA GLY A 78 -10.06 -7.28 -1.84
C GLY A 78 -9.27 -8.20 -2.78
N LEU A 79 -8.49 -7.65 -3.71
CA LEU A 79 -7.73 -8.42 -4.69
C LEU A 79 -6.56 -9.18 -4.06
N SER A 80 -5.91 -8.61 -3.04
CA SER A 80 -4.79 -9.23 -2.33
C SER A 80 -5.18 -10.54 -1.66
N GLY A 81 -6.34 -10.57 -0.98
CA GLY A 81 -6.88 -11.78 -0.37
C GLY A 81 -7.40 -12.78 -1.41
N ARG A 82 -7.98 -12.30 -2.51
CA ARG A 82 -8.44 -13.17 -3.59
C ARG A 82 -7.29 -13.92 -4.26
N PHE A 83 -6.19 -13.26 -4.54
CA PHE A 83 -5.05 -13.88 -5.21
C PHE A 83 -4.38 -14.92 -4.32
N VAL A 84 -4.15 -14.64 -3.05
CA VAL A 84 -3.56 -15.62 -2.15
C VAL A 84 -4.44 -16.87 -2.01
N LYS A 85 -5.77 -16.74 -1.99
CA LYS A 85 -6.69 -17.89 -1.95
C LYS A 85 -6.59 -18.76 -3.21
N ILE A 86 -6.45 -18.13 -4.38
CA ILE A 86 -6.25 -18.86 -5.65
C ILE A 86 -4.91 -19.61 -5.61
N ASP A 87 -3.85 -18.94 -5.20
CA ASP A 87 -2.52 -19.55 -5.14
C ASP A 87 -2.43 -20.66 -4.08
N GLN A 88 -3.12 -20.52 -2.95
CA GLN A 88 -3.24 -21.59 -1.96
C GLN A 88 -3.92 -22.84 -2.51
N GLN A 89 -4.91 -22.68 -3.40
CA GLN A 89 -5.58 -23.82 -4.04
C GLN A 89 -4.66 -24.56 -5.02
N VAL A 90 -3.77 -23.84 -5.70
CA VAL A 90 -2.86 -24.39 -6.71
C VAL A 90 -1.57 -24.92 -6.09
N TYR A 91 -0.98 -24.17 -5.19
CA TYR A 91 0.38 -24.42 -4.67
C TYR A 91 0.40 -24.81 -3.19
N GLY A 92 -0.74 -24.77 -2.50
CA GLY A 92 -0.81 -24.97 -1.06
C GLY A 92 -0.31 -23.78 -0.25
N LYS A 93 -0.19 -23.97 1.06
CA LYS A 93 0.36 -22.96 1.98
C LYS A 93 1.88 -23.03 2.02
N ILE A 94 2.52 -22.00 1.50
CA ILE A 94 3.99 -21.86 1.48
C ILE A 94 4.37 -20.81 2.54
N PRO A 95 5.20 -21.17 3.55
CA PRO A 95 5.58 -20.25 4.63
C PRO A 95 6.20 -18.95 4.12
N GLY A 96 5.67 -17.82 4.58
CA GLY A 96 6.11 -16.48 4.19
C GLY A 96 5.69 -16.03 2.78
N VAL A 97 4.94 -16.88 2.04
CA VAL A 97 4.45 -16.56 0.70
C VAL A 97 2.92 -16.62 0.64
N THR A 98 2.33 -17.82 0.84
CA THR A 98 0.88 -18.03 0.74
C THR A 98 0.24 -18.47 2.06
N ASP A 99 0.94 -18.39 3.18
CA ASP A 99 0.47 -18.84 4.48
C ASP A 99 -0.41 -17.84 5.23
N ARG A 100 -0.61 -16.66 4.65
CA ARG A 100 -1.47 -15.59 5.17
C ARG A 100 -2.76 -15.46 4.37
N ASP A 101 -3.67 -14.61 4.83
CA ASP A 101 -4.96 -14.41 4.17
C ASP A 101 -4.93 -13.36 3.04
N TYR A 102 -3.77 -12.68 2.86
CA TYR A 102 -3.57 -11.66 1.85
C TYR A 102 -2.10 -11.55 1.43
N TYR A 103 -1.86 -11.02 0.23
CA TYR A 103 -0.55 -10.53 -0.20
C TYR A 103 -0.34 -9.09 0.21
N THR A 104 0.89 -8.76 0.55
CA THR A 104 1.28 -7.36 0.84
C THR A 104 1.03 -6.48 -0.39
N ASN A 105 0.41 -5.31 -0.18
CA ASN A 105 0.15 -4.38 -1.28
C ASN A 105 1.45 -3.87 -1.90
N SER A 106 1.45 -3.79 -3.23
CA SER A 106 2.51 -3.19 -4.04
C SER A 106 3.94 -3.52 -3.54
N PHE A 107 4.72 -2.48 -3.25
CA PHE A 107 6.09 -2.54 -2.73
C PHE A 107 6.20 -2.36 -1.21
N HIS A 108 5.08 -2.39 -0.46
CA HIS A 108 5.16 -2.15 0.97
C HIS A 108 6.00 -3.21 1.70
N VAL A 109 6.73 -2.76 2.72
CA VAL A 109 7.24 -3.67 3.73
C VAL A 109 6.05 -4.24 4.49
N PRO A 110 5.96 -5.58 4.66
CA PRO A 110 4.81 -6.20 5.30
C PRO A 110 4.52 -5.62 6.67
N VAL A 111 3.24 -5.36 6.97
CA VAL A 111 2.82 -4.74 8.24
C VAL A 111 3.13 -5.58 9.48
N TYR A 112 3.22 -6.89 9.32
CA TYR A 112 3.58 -7.80 10.40
C TYR A 112 5.09 -7.81 10.70
N TYR A 113 5.91 -7.24 9.81
CA TYR A 113 7.35 -7.20 10.00
C TYR A 113 7.73 -6.04 10.94
N PRO A 114 8.40 -6.33 12.07
CA PRO A 114 8.76 -5.30 13.02
C PRO A 114 9.89 -4.43 12.46
N ILE A 115 9.58 -3.20 12.11
CA ILE A 115 10.53 -2.26 11.52
C ILE A 115 10.23 -0.84 12.03
N ALA A 116 11.29 -0.06 12.28
CA ALA A 116 11.14 1.35 12.61
C ALA A 116 10.59 2.15 11.43
N ALA A 117 9.68 3.10 11.69
CA ALA A 117 9.03 3.93 10.67
C ALA A 117 10.02 4.57 9.70
N ALA A 118 11.12 5.16 10.22
CA ALA A 118 12.15 5.78 9.38
C ALA A 118 12.81 4.77 8.43
N LYS A 119 13.07 3.54 8.89
CA LYS A 119 13.67 2.50 8.05
C LYS A 119 12.71 2.01 6.99
N LYS A 120 11.42 1.85 7.33
CA LYS A 120 10.36 1.53 6.37
C LYS A 120 10.28 2.58 5.26
N ILE A 121 10.24 3.86 5.63
CA ILE A 121 10.21 5.00 4.70
C ILE A 121 11.41 4.95 3.73
N GLN A 122 12.62 4.73 4.25
CA GLN A 122 13.84 4.66 3.45
C GLN A 122 13.84 3.48 2.46
N ILE A 123 13.25 2.35 2.84
CA ILE A 123 13.13 1.17 1.98
C ILE A 123 12.09 1.41 0.87
N GLU A 124 10.95 2.01 1.20
CA GLU A 124 9.85 2.23 0.25
C GLU A 124 10.08 3.41 -0.70
N GLY A 125 10.79 4.46 -0.24
CA GLY A 125 11.03 5.68 -1.01
C GLY A 125 11.51 5.47 -2.46
N PRO A 126 12.53 4.65 -2.72
CA PRO A 126 13.04 4.44 -4.08
C PRO A 126 12.00 3.88 -5.07
N TYR A 127 10.99 3.15 -4.62
CA TYR A 127 9.93 2.62 -5.48
C TYR A 127 8.96 3.67 -6.00
N HIS A 128 8.83 4.81 -5.27
CA HIS A 128 7.94 5.90 -5.70
C HIS A 128 8.34 6.47 -7.05
N ASN A 129 9.64 6.59 -7.32
CA ASN A 129 10.13 7.07 -8.62
C ASN A 129 9.89 6.08 -9.77
N LEU A 130 9.65 4.81 -9.46
CA LEU A 130 9.41 3.76 -10.46
C LEU A 130 7.94 3.60 -10.82
N THR A 131 7.01 4.08 -10.00
CA THR A 131 5.57 3.87 -10.13
C THR A 131 4.84 5.16 -10.50
N ASN A 132 4.84 5.47 -11.80
CA ASN A 132 4.33 6.73 -12.35
C ASN A 132 2.80 6.85 -12.48
N ALA A 133 2.07 5.74 -12.30
CA ALA A 133 0.60 5.78 -12.30
C ALA A 133 0.01 6.07 -10.91
N GLY A 134 0.78 5.86 -9.86
CA GLY A 134 0.38 6.11 -8.49
C GLY A 134 1.11 5.22 -7.50
N HIS A 135 1.29 5.75 -6.31
CA HIS A 135 1.95 5.11 -5.19
C HIS A 135 1.54 5.82 -3.90
N ILE A 136 1.62 5.12 -2.78
CA ILE A 136 1.45 5.70 -1.46
C ILE A 136 2.28 4.90 -0.47
N SER A 137 2.85 5.56 0.54
CA SER A 137 3.44 4.90 1.70
C SER A 137 2.71 5.28 2.97
N TYR A 138 2.49 4.31 3.84
CA TYR A 138 1.79 4.48 5.10
C TYR A 138 2.76 4.33 6.28
N VAL A 139 2.65 5.24 7.24
CA VAL A 139 3.27 5.13 8.56
C VAL A 139 2.17 5.12 9.60
N GLU A 140 2.19 4.13 10.47
CA GLU A 140 1.25 4.04 11.59
C GLU A 140 1.91 4.56 12.85
N MET A 141 1.25 5.51 13.53
CA MET A 141 1.64 6.03 14.82
C MET A 141 0.71 5.49 15.90
N ASP A 142 1.28 5.15 17.05
CA ASP A 142 0.49 4.89 18.24
C ASP A 142 0.01 6.22 18.85
N GLY A 143 -1.31 6.33 19.05
CA GLY A 143 -1.92 7.50 19.66
C GLY A 143 -2.10 8.69 18.71
N ASP A 144 -2.53 9.81 19.29
CA ASP A 144 -2.84 11.04 18.55
C ASP A 144 -1.54 11.81 18.22
N PRO A 145 -1.25 12.04 16.92
CA PRO A 145 -0.07 12.79 16.50
C PRO A 145 -0.02 14.23 17.06
N SER A 146 -1.15 14.82 17.41
CA SER A 146 -1.21 16.16 17.97
C SER A 146 -0.48 16.30 19.31
N HIS A 147 -0.33 15.18 20.03
CA HIS A 147 0.40 15.14 21.30
C HIS A 147 1.93 15.12 21.14
N ASN A 148 2.43 14.84 19.92
CA ASN A 148 3.87 14.83 19.62
C ASN A 148 4.16 15.35 18.21
N LEU A 149 3.95 16.65 18.01
CA LEU A 149 4.17 17.32 16.73
C LEU A 149 5.64 17.22 16.25
N LYS A 150 6.61 17.12 17.16
CA LYS A 150 8.03 16.94 16.77
C LYS A 150 8.25 15.57 16.13
N ALA A 151 7.66 14.51 16.65
CA ALA A 151 7.75 13.18 16.04
C ALA A 151 7.03 13.16 14.69
N PHE A 152 5.85 13.78 14.60
CA PHE A 152 5.11 13.92 13.36
C PHE A 152 5.92 14.67 12.29
N GLU A 153 6.49 15.83 12.65
CA GLU A 153 7.37 16.59 11.75
C GLU A 153 8.57 15.77 11.28
N ALA A 154 9.21 15.02 12.18
CA ALA A 154 10.35 14.17 11.84
C ALA A 154 9.98 13.07 10.82
N ILE A 155 8.77 12.48 10.93
CA ILE A 155 8.26 11.52 9.96
C ILE A 155 8.07 12.19 8.60
N ILE A 156 7.43 13.35 8.53
CA ILE A 156 7.21 14.07 7.28
C ILE A 156 8.54 14.45 6.61
N ARG A 157 9.51 14.94 7.38
CA ARG A 157 10.86 15.22 6.87
C ARG A 157 11.53 13.95 6.33
N CYS A 158 11.46 12.85 7.08
CA CYS A 158 12.01 11.58 6.64
C CYS A 158 11.36 11.10 5.33
N MET A 159 10.04 11.24 5.17
CA MET A 159 9.33 10.94 3.93
C MET A 159 9.86 11.79 2.77
N HIS A 160 9.95 13.11 2.96
CA HIS A 160 10.48 14.04 1.96
C HIS A 160 11.90 13.67 1.55
N ASP A 161 12.80 13.47 2.52
CA ASP A 161 14.22 13.20 2.28
C ASP A 161 14.47 11.83 1.64
N SER A 162 13.53 10.90 1.82
CA SER A 162 13.56 9.55 1.22
C SER A 162 12.88 9.46 -0.15
N GLY A 163 12.33 10.56 -0.67
CA GLY A 163 11.69 10.60 -1.98
C GLY A 163 10.28 10.00 -2.02
N ILE A 164 9.57 9.98 -0.89
CA ILE A 164 8.15 9.60 -0.85
C ILE A 164 7.32 10.67 -1.57
N GLY A 165 6.73 10.32 -2.72
CA GLY A 165 5.91 11.24 -3.50
C GLY A 165 4.52 11.45 -2.92
N TYR A 166 3.96 10.43 -2.27
CA TYR A 166 2.69 10.51 -1.55
C TYR A 166 2.75 9.62 -0.31
N GLY A 167 2.56 10.20 0.86
CA GLY A 167 2.61 9.52 2.15
C GLY A 167 1.41 9.84 3.03
N SER A 168 1.04 8.89 3.86
CA SER A 168 0.01 9.05 4.89
C SER A 168 0.54 8.64 6.24
N VAL A 169 0.22 9.42 7.26
CA VAL A 169 0.45 9.07 8.66
C VAL A 169 -0.89 8.71 9.27
N ASN A 170 -1.04 7.44 9.62
CA ASN A 170 -2.26 6.92 10.20
C ASN A 170 -2.11 6.78 11.71
N HIS A 171 -3.20 7.01 12.43
CA HIS A 171 -3.31 6.71 13.85
C HIS A 171 -4.69 6.09 14.14
N PRO A 172 -4.82 5.32 15.23
CA PRO A 172 -6.10 4.74 15.61
C PRO A 172 -7.13 5.84 15.87
N VAL A 173 -8.31 5.70 15.30
CA VAL A 173 -9.47 6.55 15.59
C VAL A 173 -10.63 5.64 15.95
N ASP A 174 -11.18 5.86 17.13
CA ASP A 174 -12.36 5.14 17.61
C ASP A 174 -13.61 5.98 17.33
N ARG A 175 -14.71 5.29 17.05
CA ARG A 175 -16.01 5.91 16.92
C ARG A 175 -16.98 5.30 17.91
N ASP A 176 -17.65 6.14 18.68
CA ASP A 176 -18.82 5.72 19.44
C ASP A 176 -20.07 5.84 18.56
N PRO A 177 -20.68 4.71 18.14
CA PRO A 177 -21.82 4.73 17.24
C PRO A 177 -23.09 5.33 17.86
N ILE A 178 -23.15 5.44 19.19
CA ILE A 178 -24.32 5.93 19.91
C ILE A 178 -24.29 7.45 20.07
N CYS A 179 -23.16 8.02 20.52
CA CYS A 179 -23.07 9.47 20.70
C CYS A 179 -22.40 10.20 19.53
N GLY A 180 -21.85 9.46 18.54
CA GLY A 180 -21.19 10.01 17.38
C GLY A 180 -19.83 10.65 17.68
N TYR A 181 -19.21 10.34 18.82
CA TYR A 181 -17.86 10.80 19.11
C TYR A 181 -16.86 10.12 18.18
N ASN A 182 -15.95 10.88 17.60
CA ASN A 182 -14.81 10.38 16.84
C ASN A 182 -13.53 10.89 17.50
N GLY A 183 -12.60 9.99 17.83
CA GLY A 183 -11.36 10.29 18.50
C GLY A 183 -10.78 9.06 19.16
N ILE A 184 -9.76 9.21 19.99
CA ILE A 184 -9.19 8.10 20.75
C ILE A 184 -10.08 7.82 21.95
N ILE A 185 -10.54 6.57 22.07
CA ILE A 185 -11.32 6.06 23.21
C ILE A 185 -10.51 4.93 23.83
N ASP A 186 -9.89 5.19 24.97
CA ASP A 186 -9.11 4.13 25.65
C ASP A 186 -10.05 3.10 26.30
N ASN A 187 -10.76 3.48 27.36
CA ASN A 187 -11.69 2.59 28.06
C ASN A 187 -13.08 3.19 28.23
N VAL A 188 -13.17 4.51 28.17
CA VAL A 188 -14.42 5.25 28.42
C VAL A 188 -14.56 6.33 27.35
N CYS A 189 -15.70 6.38 26.70
CA CYS A 189 -16.00 7.45 25.75
C CYS A 189 -16.00 8.81 26.46
N PRO A 190 -15.13 9.76 26.05
CA PRO A 190 -15.02 11.04 26.72
C PRO A 190 -16.28 11.93 26.58
N ARG A 191 -17.17 11.59 25.64
CA ARG A 191 -18.39 12.34 25.39
C ARG A 191 -19.59 11.82 26.17
N CYS A 192 -19.76 10.50 26.26
CA CYS A 192 -20.96 9.89 26.87
C CYS A 192 -20.68 8.98 28.08
N GLY A 193 -19.41 8.74 28.43
CA GLY A 193 -19.03 7.94 29.59
C GLY A 193 -19.21 6.43 29.45
N ARG A 194 -19.51 5.91 28.26
CA ARG A 194 -19.67 4.46 28.01
C ARG A 194 -18.35 3.75 27.96
N THR A 195 -18.32 2.48 28.40
CA THR A 195 -17.14 1.64 28.35
C THR A 195 -17.00 0.94 26.98
N GLU A 196 -15.78 0.58 26.59
CA GLU A 196 -15.48 -0.08 25.30
C GLU A 196 -16.31 -1.35 25.07
N ALA A 197 -16.55 -2.14 26.13
CA ALA A 197 -17.30 -3.38 26.06
C ALA A 197 -18.77 -3.20 25.59
N GLU A 198 -19.30 -2.00 25.66
CA GLU A 198 -20.70 -1.77 25.41
C GLU A 198 -21.01 -1.21 24.03
N HIS A 199 -20.20 -0.32 23.44
CA HIS A 199 -20.62 0.42 22.24
C HIS A 199 -19.51 1.04 21.36
N HIS A 200 -18.27 0.66 21.48
CA HIS A 200 -17.20 1.28 20.70
C HIS A 200 -16.86 0.44 19.46
N GLN A 201 -16.87 1.07 18.33
CA GLN A 201 -16.31 0.51 17.11
C GLN A 201 -15.00 1.23 16.83
N ARG A 202 -13.87 0.56 17.04
CA ARG A 202 -12.58 1.06 16.62
C ARG A 202 -12.54 1.05 15.09
N ILE A 203 -12.62 2.22 14.49
CA ILE A 203 -12.29 2.39 13.09
C ILE A 203 -10.76 2.41 13.04
N ILE A 204 -10.18 1.24 12.91
CA ILE A 204 -8.85 1.15 12.35
C ILE A 204 -9.08 1.62 10.91
N ILE A 205 -8.57 2.79 10.53
CA ILE A 205 -8.44 3.14 9.11
C ILE A 205 -7.74 1.93 8.52
N PRO A 206 -8.36 1.21 7.57
CA PRO A 206 -7.93 -0.13 7.28
C PRO A 206 -6.45 -0.09 7.02
N ARG A 207 -5.69 -0.83 7.80
CA ARG A 207 -4.37 -1.26 7.35
C ARG A 207 -4.68 -1.81 5.99
N MET A 208 -4.12 -1.28 4.91
CA MET A 208 -4.51 -1.64 3.55
C MET A 208 -4.29 -3.13 3.21
N ASN A 209 -4.25 -3.95 4.22
CA ASN A 209 -4.08 -5.39 4.19
C ASN A 209 -5.28 -6.14 4.81
N CYS A 210 -6.35 -5.45 5.19
CA CYS A 210 -7.50 -6.11 5.78
C CYS A 210 -8.52 -6.40 4.69
N CYS A 211 -8.60 -7.65 4.30
CA CYS A 211 -9.80 -8.23 3.73
C CYS A 211 -10.67 -8.68 4.92
N ASP A 212 -11.72 -7.93 5.22
CA ASP A 212 -12.92 -8.47 5.84
C ASP A 212 -13.97 -8.72 4.76
#